data_6f34d314075eb1c82f384323115c0a52
#
_entry.id   6f34d314075eb1c82f384323115c0a52
#
_cell.length_a   1.000
_cell.length_b   1.000
_cell.length_c   1.000
_cell.angle_alpha   90.00
_cell.angle_beta   90.00
_cell.angle_gamma   90.00
#
_symmetry.space_group_name_H-M   'P 1'
#
loop_
_entity.id
_entity.type
_entity.pdbx_description
1 polymer ?
#
loop_
_entity_poly.entity_id
_entity_poly.type
_entity_poly.pdbx_seq_one_letter_code
_entity_poly.pdbx_strand_id
1 'polypeptide(L)'
;MTQEELDKIVEQHKHWIKQDCEGWEGMRADLSEANLREADLHGADLRGADLNGAYLNGADLRKADLHGADLLGANLNGAYLYGANLRGADLSEANLSGTNLYGANLYGANLYEADLRNADLRRATLYGADLRGANLSEADLSGANLREANLYGSDLRKADLHGADLLGANLNGAYLNGADLLGAYLYGADLRKADLSEADLSGADLLGANLNGAFLYGANLRGANLIEANLSGANLRGANLNGANLNGANLSGDYRFRLGQIITDPLTGYKKTKEGVVITAEIPAGAIVFCINGSKCRANRAKITDMGVHEVLHSQYDNTFEYRLGQEINIKDFNLMYNVECASGFHFFRTRKEAEEYK
;
A
#
# COMPACT_ATOMS: atom_id res chain seq x y z
N MET A 1 10.38 34.03 -24.12
CA MET A 1 9.40 35.03 -23.64
C MET A 1 10.07 35.79 -22.50
N THR A 2 9.96 37.12 -22.49
CA THR A 2 10.40 37.93 -21.34
C THR A 2 9.35 37.91 -20.24
N GLN A 3 9.72 38.29 -18.99
CA GLN A 3 8.76 38.38 -17.89
C GLN A 3 7.67 39.43 -18.18
N GLU A 4 8.04 40.58 -18.78
CA GLU A 4 7.06 41.62 -19.15
C GLU A 4 6.04 41.14 -20.19
N GLU A 5 6.44 40.31 -21.15
CA GLU A 5 5.53 39.69 -22.12
C GLU A 5 4.58 38.72 -21.42
N LEU A 6 5.10 37.92 -20.51
CA LEU A 6 4.35 36.96 -19.71
C LEU A 6 3.32 37.66 -18.83
N ASP A 7 3.73 38.71 -18.12
CA ASP A 7 2.85 39.49 -17.23
C ASP A 7 1.67 40.11 -18.02
N LYS A 8 1.90 40.55 -19.24
CA LYS A 8 0.83 41.07 -20.11
C LYS A 8 -0.17 39.96 -20.50
N ILE A 9 0.33 38.78 -20.85
CA ILE A 9 -0.52 37.62 -21.19
C ILE A 9 -1.37 37.24 -19.98
N VAL A 10 -0.76 37.14 -18.81
CA VAL A 10 -1.45 36.81 -17.55
C VAL A 10 -2.49 37.85 -17.18
N GLU A 11 -2.19 39.14 -17.41
CA GLU A 11 -3.16 40.24 -17.15
C GLU A 11 -4.34 40.19 -18.14
N GLN A 12 -4.10 39.94 -19.42
CA GLN A 12 -5.16 39.75 -20.42
C GLN A 12 -6.01 38.51 -20.09
N HIS A 13 -5.39 37.42 -19.63
CA HIS A 13 -6.09 36.23 -19.23
C HIS A 13 -7.10 36.46 -18.10
N LYS A 14 -6.86 37.40 -17.20
CA LYS A 14 -7.85 37.81 -16.19
C LYS A 14 -9.16 38.30 -16.79
N HIS A 15 -9.11 39.01 -17.92
CA HIS A 15 -10.31 39.39 -18.65
C HIS A 15 -11.04 38.21 -19.25
N TRP A 16 -10.31 37.21 -19.79
CA TRP A 16 -10.90 35.96 -20.23
C TRP A 16 -11.64 35.25 -19.09
N ILE A 17 -11.01 35.16 -17.93
CA ILE A 17 -11.60 34.52 -16.73
C ILE A 17 -12.86 35.25 -16.26
N LYS A 18 -12.84 36.60 -16.26
CA LYS A 18 -13.94 37.44 -15.76
C LYS A 18 -15.02 37.69 -16.80
N GLN A 19 -14.70 37.52 -18.11
CA GLN A 19 -15.58 37.86 -19.24
C GLN A 19 -16.09 39.32 -19.17
N ASP A 20 -15.21 40.26 -18.78
CA ASP A 20 -15.57 41.59 -18.35
C ASP A 20 -15.25 42.72 -19.39
N CYS A 21 -14.81 42.37 -20.59
CA CYS A 21 -14.54 43.33 -21.65
C CYS A 21 -14.88 42.79 -23.06
N GLU A 22 -14.99 43.65 -24.05
CA GLU A 22 -15.18 43.24 -25.44
C GLU A 22 -13.95 42.48 -25.96
N GLY A 23 -14.19 41.36 -26.66
CA GLY A 23 -13.13 40.50 -27.22
C GLY A 23 -12.42 39.61 -26.19
N TRP A 24 -13.01 39.44 -24.99
CA TRP A 24 -12.44 38.57 -23.94
C TRP A 24 -12.22 37.13 -24.40
N GLU A 25 -12.99 36.64 -25.36
CA GLU A 25 -12.89 35.28 -25.87
C GLU A 25 -11.49 34.96 -26.43
N GLY A 26 -10.84 35.95 -27.03
CA GLY A 26 -9.48 35.85 -27.58
C GLY A 26 -8.36 36.11 -26.55
N MET A 27 -8.70 36.35 -25.28
CA MET A 27 -7.72 36.69 -24.22
C MET A 27 -7.33 35.49 -23.34
N ARG A 28 -7.74 34.29 -23.68
CA ARG A 28 -7.24 33.06 -23.02
C ARG A 28 -5.73 33.02 -23.17
N ALA A 29 -5.01 32.83 -22.08
CA ALA A 29 -3.57 32.65 -22.16
C ALA A 29 -3.24 31.39 -22.97
N ASP A 30 -2.64 31.61 -24.13
CA ASP A 30 -1.98 30.59 -24.94
C ASP A 30 -0.48 30.69 -24.69
N LEU A 31 0.01 29.77 -23.88
CA LEU A 31 1.41 29.61 -23.51
C LEU A 31 1.95 28.28 -23.99
N SER A 32 1.25 27.66 -24.97
CA SER A 32 1.65 26.39 -25.53
C SER A 32 3.07 26.47 -26.12
N GLU A 33 3.87 25.43 -25.83
CA GLU A 33 5.29 25.33 -26.23
C GLU A 33 6.16 26.53 -25.79
N ALA A 34 5.64 27.44 -24.97
CA ALA A 34 6.36 28.63 -24.56
C ALA A 34 7.58 28.29 -23.69
N ASN A 35 8.66 29.05 -23.88
CA ASN A 35 9.83 28.97 -23.00
C ASN A 35 9.60 29.86 -21.76
N LEU A 36 9.21 29.22 -20.65
CA LEU A 36 8.88 29.81 -19.35
C LEU A 36 9.86 29.32 -18.26
N ARG A 37 11.07 28.90 -18.65
CA ARG A 37 12.10 28.45 -17.69
C ARG A 37 12.41 29.56 -16.71
N GLU A 38 12.41 29.21 -15.41
CA GLU A 38 12.69 30.13 -14.31
C GLU A 38 11.76 31.36 -14.24
N ALA A 39 10.63 31.35 -15.00
CA ALA A 39 9.65 32.44 -14.96
C ALA A 39 9.03 32.59 -13.58
N ASP A 40 8.73 33.83 -13.20
CA ASP A 40 7.94 34.13 -12.00
C ASP A 40 6.45 34.17 -12.35
N LEU A 41 5.73 33.14 -11.91
CA LEU A 41 4.28 32.97 -12.01
C LEU A 41 3.65 32.83 -10.62
N HIS A 42 4.34 33.32 -9.59
CA HIS A 42 3.85 33.25 -8.20
C HIS A 42 2.47 33.87 -8.06
N GLY A 43 1.49 33.08 -7.62
CA GLY A 43 0.11 33.52 -7.44
C GLY A 43 -0.61 33.92 -8.72
N ALA A 44 -0.07 33.60 -9.89
CA ALA A 44 -0.72 33.87 -11.16
C ALA A 44 -2.06 33.14 -11.26
N ASP A 45 -3.07 33.79 -11.85
CA ASP A 45 -4.35 33.18 -12.21
C ASP A 45 -4.28 32.65 -13.66
N LEU A 46 -4.06 31.36 -13.78
CA LEU A 46 -3.89 30.63 -15.03
C LEU A 46 -5.01 29.58 -15.22
N ARG A 47 -6.19 29.81 -14.64
CA ARG A 47 -7.32 28.89 -14.73
C ARG A 47 -7.72 28.67 -16.18
N GLY A 48 -7.69 27.39 -16.61
CA GLY A 48 -8.02 27.03 -17.99
C GLY A 48 -7.03 27.54 -19.04
N ALA A 49 -5.86 28.05 -18.67
CA ALA A 49 -4.81 28.46 -19.62
C ALA A 49 -4.32 27.25 -20.43
N ASP A 50 -3.78 27.53 -21.62
CA ASP A 50 -3.10 26.55 -22.45
C ASP A 50 -1.58 26.65 -22.20
N LEU A 51 -1.02 25.57 -21.64
CA LEU A 51 0.40 25.40 -21.31
C LEU A 51 0.94 24.10 -21.94
N ASN A 52 0.25 23.57 -22.96
CA ASN A 52 0.62 22.33 -23.61
C ASN A 52 2.07 22.40 -24.13
N GLY A 53 2.89 21.41 -23.77
CA GLY A 53 4.28 21.36 -24.16
C GLY A 53 5.16 22.50 -23.65
N ALA A 54 4.67 23.36 -22.76
CA ALA A 54 5.45 24.49 -22.25
C ALA A 54 6.69 24.06 -21.47
N TYR A 55 7.74 24.86 -21.53
CA TYR A 55 8.98 24.63 -20.78
C TYR A 55 8.97 25.49 -19.51
N LEU A 56 8.62 24.89 -18.39
CA LEU A 56 8.46 25.49 -17.05
C LEU A 56 9.54 25.05 -16.07
N ASN A 57 10.69 24.55 -16.56
CA ASN A 57 11.77 24.08 -15.70
C ASN A 57 12.19 25.16 -14.71
N GLY A 58 12.16 24.85 -13.41
CA GLY A 58 12.56 25.79 -12.35
C GLY A 58 11.63 27.01 -12.19
N ALA A 59 10.50 27.08 -12.89
CA ALA A 59 9.56 28.20 -12.75
C ALA A 59 8.94 28.26 -11.35
N ASP A 60 8.64 29.47 -10.89
CA ASP A 60 7.94 29.71 -9.64
C ASP A 60 6.42 29.81 -9.87
N LEU A 61 5.72 28.72 -9.60
CA LEU A 61 4.26 28.59 -9.68
C LEU A 61 3.62 28.47 -8.28
N ARG A 62 4.35 28.87 -7.24
CA ARG A 62 3.82 28.80 -5.87
C ARG A 62 2.51 29.56 -5.77
N LYS A 63 1.48 28.91 -5.21
CA LYS A 63 0.14 29.47 -5.02
C LYS A 63 -0.55 29.92 -6.33
N ALA A 64 -0.02 29.58 -7.50
CA ALA A 64 -0.71 29.83 -8.76
C ALA A 64 -2.03 29.05 -8.83
N ASP A 65 -3.03 29.61 -9.49
CA ASP A 65 -4.29 28.92 -9.79
C ASP A 65 -4.25 28.39 -11.24
N LEU A 66 -4.07 27.10 -11.36
CA LEU A 66 -4.00 26.32 -12.60
C LEU A 66 -5.24 25.42 -12.76
N HIS A 67 -6.36 25.76 -12.09
CA HIS A 67 -7.58 24.95 -12.17
C HIS A 67 -8.03 24.75 -13.62
N GLY A 68 -8.11 23.49 -14.05
CA GLY A 68 -8.51 23.12 -15.41
C GLY A 68 -7.55 23.58 -16.51
N ALA A 69 -6.32 23.99 -16.19
CA ALA A 69 -5.30 24.32 -17.19
C ALA A 69 -4.86 23.07 -17.96
N ASP A 70 -4.46 23.26 -19.22
CA ASP A 70 -3.86 22.23 -20.06
C ASP A 70 -2.33 22.31 -19.96
N LEU A 71 -1.72 21.29 -19.38
CA LEU A 71 -0.27 21.13 -19.19
C LEU A 71 0.22 19.83 -19.82
N LEU A 72 -0.52 19.30 -20.82
CA LEU A 72 -0.17 18.05 -21.51
C LEU A 72 1.28 18.13 -22.02
N GLY A 73 2.10 17.16 -21.65
CA GLY A 73 3.50 17.08 -22.08
C GLY A 73 4.39 18.25 -21.62
N ALA A 74 3.90 19.14 -20.74
CA ALA A 74 4.70 20.26 -20.26
C ALA A 74 5.92 19.80 -19.45
N ASN A 75 7.00 20.56 -19.50
CA ASN A 75 8.20 20.27 -18.72
C ASN A 75 8.30 21.18 -17.49
N LEU A 76 7.91 20.65 -16.33
CA LEU A 76 7.93 21.30 -15.02
C LEU A 76 9.10 20.82 -14.14
N ASN A 77 10.11 20.15 -14.71
CA ASN A 77 11.21 19.63 -13.92
C ASN A 77 11.79 20.68 -12.96
N GLY A 78 11.85 20.36 -11.67
CA GLY A 78 12.36 21.24 -10.63
C GLY A 78 11.54 22.51 -10.38
N ALA A 79 10.34 22.66 -10.94
CA ALA A 79 9.48 23.81 -10.70
C ALA A 79 8.95 23.84 -9.25
N TYR A 80 8.57 25.02 -8.78
CA TYR A 80 8.01 25.25 -7.45
C TYR A 80 6.49 25.43 -7.54
N LEU A 81 5.72 24.43 -7.09
CA LEU A 81 4.25 24.40 -7.10
C LEU A 81 3.65 24.33 -5.68
N TYR A 82 4.41 24.77 -4.68
CA TYR A 82 3.94 24.80 -3.28
C TYR A 82 2.59 25.49 -3.17
N GLY A 83 1.57 24.76 -2.71
CA GLY A 83 0.23 25.27 -2.52
C GLY A 83 -0.49 25.72 -3.80
N ALA A 84 -0.02 25.34 -4.98
CA ALA A 84 -0.69 25.60 -6.25
C ALA A 84 -2.04 24.87 -6.33
N ASN A 85 -3.01 25.46 -7.05
CA ASN A 85 -4.28 24.82 -7.35
C ASN A 85 -4.27 24.24 -8.76
N LEU A 86 -4.10 22.92 -8.85
CA LEU A 86 -4.08 22.13 -10.08
C LEU A 86 -5.35 21.27 -10.23
N ARG A 87 -6.43 21.67 -9.56
CA ARG A 87 -7.69 20.94 -9.60
C ARG A 87 -8.17 20.74 -11.04
N GLY A 88 -8.39 19.47 -11.45
CA GLY A 88 -8.86 19.14 -12.79
C GLY A 88 -7.94 19.57 -13.94
N ALA A 89 -6.68 19.93 -13.66
CA ALA A 89 -5.69 20.23 -14.68
C ALA A 89 -5.32 18.96 -15.45
N ASP A 90 -4.97 19.10 -16.73
CA ASP A 90 -4.38 18.04 -17.52
C ASP A 90 -2.85 18.14 -17.47
N LEU A 91 -2.24 17.19 -16.79
CA LEU A 91 -0.79 17.01 -16.61
C LEU A 91 -0.32 15.69 -17.24
N SER A 92 -1.14 15.12 -18.15
CA SER A 92 -0.78 13.86 -18.78
C SER A 92 0.54 14.01 -19.55
N GLU A 93 1.40 12.98 -19.43
CA GLU A 93 2.73 12.94 -20.04
C GLU A 93 3.68 14.08 -19.60
N ALA A 94 3.29 14.92 -18.64
CA ALA A 94 4.13 16.02 -18.15
C ALA A 94 5.34 15.52 -17.36
N ASN A 95 6.46 16.24 -17.48
CA ASN A 95 7.63 16.00 -16.66
C ASN A 95 7.58 16.86 -15.40
N LEU A 96 7.22 16.27 -14.27
CA LEU A 96 7.15 16.84 -12.93
C LEU A 96 8.30 16.34 -12.04
N SER A 97 9.38 15.80 -12.63
CA SER A 97 10.46 15.23 -11.83
C SER A 97 11.16 16.29 -10.98
N GLY A 98 11.36 15.97 -9.69
CA GLY A 98 11.97 16.88 -8.72
C GLY A 98 11.16 18.14 -8.41
N THR A 99 9.88 18.22 -8.79
CA THR A 99 9.02 19.37 -8.45
C THR A 99 8.68 19.42 -6.98
N ASN A 100 8.47 20.64 -6.47
CA ASN A 100 7.89 20.85 -5.15
C ASN A 100 6.38 21.07 -5.25
N LEU A 101 5.60 20.05 -4.99
CA LEU A 101 4.13 20.02 -4.96
C LEU A 101 3.56 19.98 -3.52
N TYR A 102 4.37 20.35 -2.52
CA TYR A 102 3.93 20.32 -1.12
C TYR A 102 2.60 21.07 -0.93
N GLY A 103 1.60 20.37 -0.43
CA GLY A 103 0.27 20.93 -0.17
C GLY A 103 -0.48 21.43 -1.41
N ALA A 104 -0.04 21.06 -2.62
CA ALA A 104 -0.75 21.39 -3.86
C ALA A 104 -2.10 20.66 -3.93
N ASN A 105 -3.08 21.29 -4.58
CA ASN A 105 -4.39 20.71 -4.83
C ASN A 105 -4.46 20.12 -6.24
N LEU A 106 -4.37 18.81 -6.33
CA LEU A 106 -4.45 18.00 -7.57
C LEU A 106 -5.78 17.20 -7.63
N TYR A 107 -6.83 17.67 -6.96
CA TYR A 107 -8.14 17.02 -6.96
C TYR A 107 -8.63 16.77 -8.40
N GLY A 108 -8.84 15.50 -8.77
CA GLY A 108 -9.31 15.09 -10.10
C GLY A 108 -8.40 15.51 -11.26
N ALA A 109 -7.14 15.83 -11.01
CA ALA A 109 -6.17 16.10 -12.07
C ALA A 109 -5.87 14.85 -12.88
N ASN A 110 -5.58 15.02 -14.17
CA ASN A 110 -5.10 13.98 -15.06
C ASN A 110 -3.56 13.97 -15.04
N LEU A 111 -2.96 12.93 -14.50
CA LEU A 111 -1.51 12.70 -14.41
C LEU A 111 -1.12 11.39 -15.16
N TYR A 112 -1.93 11.01 -16.16
CA TYR A 112 -1.68 9.80 -16.93
C TYR A 112 -0.27 9.84 -17.56
N GLU A 113 0.52 8.79 -17.28
CA GLU A 113 1.92 8.65 -17.73
C GLU A 113 2.86 9.82 -17.37
N ALA A 114 2.50 10.66 -16.41
CA ALA A 114 3.36 11.75 -15.93
C ALA A 114 4.61 11.22 -15.21
N ASP A 115 5.71 11.95 -15.33
CA ASP A 115 6.96 11.70 -14.61
C ASP A 115 7.02 12.55 -13.33
N LEU A 116 6.81 11.91 -12.17
CA LEU A 116 6.84 12.52 -10.83
C LEU A 116 8.02 12.02 -9.98
N ARG A 117 9.07 11.49 -10.61
CA ARG A 117 10.23 10.97 -9.89
C ARG A 117 10.84 12.02 -8.98
N ASN A 118 11.12 11.63 -7.71
CA ASN A 118 11.71 12.51 -6.71
C ASN A 118 10.89 13.79 -6.44
N ALA A 119 9.61 13.85 -6.80
CA ALA A 119 8.74 14.99 -6.51
C ALA A 119 8.37 15.02 -5.02
N ASP A 120 8.24 16.22 -4.46
CA ASP A 120 7.71 16.45 -3.11
C ASP A 120 6.19 16.66 -3.17
N LEU A 121 5.44 15.61 -2.90
CA LEU A 121 3.97 15.59 -2.88
C LEU A 121 3.42 15.52 -1.45
N ARG A 122 4.24 15.82 -0.46
CA ARG A 122 3.80 15.78 0.95
C ARG A 122 2.56 16.63 1.15
N ARG A 123 1.56 16.04 1.81
CA ARG A 123 0.27 16.70 2.10
C ARG A 123 -0.48 17.22 0.88
N ALA A 124 -0.10 16.83 -0.33
CA ALA A 124 -0.86 17.15 -1.53
C ALA A 124 -2.23 16.46 -1.52
N THR A 125 -3.21 17.07 -2.18
CA THR A 125 -4.54 16.49 -2.37
C THR A 125 -4.64 15.91 -3.77
N LEU A 126 -4.61 14.59 -3.89
CA LEU A 126 -4.71 13.81 -5.13
C LEU A 126 -6.04 13.00 -5.18
N TYR A 127 -7.05 13.44 -4.43
CA TYR A 127 -8.34 12.75 -4.40
C TYR A 127 -8.90 12.61 -5.82
N GLY A 128 -9.20 11.35 -6.21
CA GLY A 128 -9.77 11.04 -7.52
C GLY A 128 -8.88 11.39 -8.72
N ALA A 129 -7.59 11.68 -8.52
CA ALA A 129 -6.66 11.94 -9.61
C ALA A 129 -6.39 10.69 -10.44
N ASP A 130 -6.14 10.86 -11.74
CA ASP A 130 -5.74 9.80 -12.64
C ASP A 130 -4.20 9.74 -12.75
N LEU A 131 -3.60 8.76 -12.09
CA LEU A 131 -2.15 8.51 -12.03
C LEU A 131 -1.77 7.20 -12.77
N ARG A 132 -2.62 6.72 -13.68
CA ARG A 132 -2.35 5.48 -14.40
C ARG A 132 -1.04 5.57 -15.18
N GLY A 133 -0.16 4.60 -14.96
CA GLY A 133 1.14 4.54 -15.62
C GLY A 133 2.13 5.63 -15.20
N ALA A 134 1.76 6.52 -14.28
CA ALA A 134 2.66 7.57 -13.79
C ALA A 134 3.88 6.99 -13.08
N ASN A 135 5.02 7.67 -13.21
CA ASN A 135 6.25 7.31 -12.51
C ASN A 135 6.44 8.19 -11.27
N LEU A 136 6.16 7.63 -10.09
CA LEU A 136 6.31 8.26 -8.77
C LEU A 136 7.51 7.64 -8.00
N SER A 137 8.46 7.00 -8.69
CA SER A 137 9.56 6.36 -7.99
C SER A 137 10.39 7.38 -7.21
N GLU A 138 10.69 7.03 -5.94
CA GLU A 138 11.43 7.89 -5.00
C GLU A 138 10.71 9.22 -4.68
N ALA A 139 9.44 9.39 -5.03
CA ALA A 139 8.64 10.56 -4.65
C ALA A 139 8.26 10.51 -3.15
N ASP A 140 8.12 11.68 -2.53
CA ASP A 140 7.63 11.81 -1.15
C ASP A 140 6.14 12.19 -1.17
N LEU A 141 5.29 11.22 -0.84
CA LEU A 141 3.82 11.34 -0.72
C LEU A 141 3.36 11.28 0.74
N SER A 142 4.28 11.51 1.71
CA SER A 142 3.93 11.34 3.12
C SER A 142 2.79 12.27 3.53
N GLY A 143 1.76 11.67 4.13
CA GLY A 143 0.52 12.34 4.52
C GLY A 143 -0.31 12.89 3.35
N ALA A 144 -0.05 12.51 2.10
CA ALA A 144 -0.86 12.90 0.95
C ALA A 144 -2.25 12.24 0.98
N ASN A 145 -3.24 12.92 0.41
CA ASN A 145 -4.59 12.39 0.22
C ASN A 145 -4.75 11.81 -1.19
N LEU A 146 -4.68 10.49 -1.31
CA LEU A 146 -4.82 9.70 -2.54
C LEU A 146 -6.13 8.90 -2.58
N ARG A 147 -7.14 9.31 -1.79
CA ARG A 147 -8.44 8.61 -1.76
C ARG A 147 -9.03 8.56 -3.15
N GLU A 148 -9.52 7.36 -3.53
CA GLU A 148 -10.14 7.10 -4.84
C GLU A 148 -9.25 7.42 -6.06
N ALA A 149 -7.95 7.70 -5.85
CA ALA A 149 -7.02 7.92 -6.95
C ALA A 149 -6.82 6.64 -7.77
N ASN A 150 -6.60 6.80 -9.07
CA ASN A 150 -6.33 5.70 -9.98
C ASN A 150 -4.83 5.58 -10.25
N LEU A 151 -4.18 4.65 -9.57
CA LEU A 151 -2.74 4.35 -9.65
C LEU A 151 -2.48 3.03 -10.42
N TYR A 152 -3.39 2.63 -11.32
CA TYR A 152 -3.24 1.40 -12.09
C TYR A 152 -1.91 1.38 -12.86
N GLY A 153 -1.08 0.39 -12.58
CA GLY A 153 0.21 0.19 -13.25
C GLY A 153 1.25 1.29 -13.02
N SER A 154 1.04 2.18 -12.06
CA SER A 154 2.01 3.22 -11.71
C SER A 154 3.27 2.66 -11.05
N ASP A 155 4.37 3.40 -11.17
CA ASP A 155 5.65 3.08 -10.53
C ASP A 155 5.83 3.90 -9.26
N LEU A 156 5.70 3.26 -8.10
CA LEU A 156 5.86 3.82 -6.76
C LEU A 156 7.07 3.19 -6.04
N ARG A 157 8.03 2.65 -6.78
CA ARG A 157 9.19 2.00 -6.17
C ARG A 157 9.97 2.99 -5.30
N LYS A 158 10.20 2.57 -4.03
CA LYS A 158 10.88 3.36 -3.01
C LYS A 158 10.23 4.71 -2.70
N ALA A 159 8.98 4.92 -3.10
CA ALA A 159 8.23 6.11 -2.72
C ALA A 159 7.95 6.11 -1.21
N ASP A 160 7.91 7.28 -0.61
CA ASP A 160 7.47 7.49 0.78
C ASP A 160 5.97 7.78 0.79
N LEU A 161 5.19 6.83 1.31
CA LEU A 161 3.73 6.90 1.49
C LEU A 161 3.36 6.86 2.99
N HIS A 162 4.31 7.20 3.87
CA HIS A 162 4.08 7.21 5.32
C HIS A 162 2.82 8.00 5.68
N GLY A 163 1.86 7.33 6.32
CA GLY A 163 0.60 7.95 6.74
C GLY A 163 -0.27 8.51 5.61
N ALA A 164 0.01 8.17 4.34
CA ALA A 164 -0.83 8.58 3.21
C ALA A 164 -2.22 7.94 3.28
N ASP A 165 -3.23 8.67 2.80
CA ASP A 165 -4.61 8.19 2.72
C ASP A 165 -4.92 7.67 1.31
N LEU A 166 -4.98 6.34 1.17
CA LEU A 166 -5.23 5.58 -0.06
C LEU A 166 -6.59 4.87 -0.02
N LEU A 167 -7.54 5.35 0.79
CA LEU A 167 -8.87 4.75 0.91
C LEU A 167 -9.51 4.61 -0.47
N GLY A 168 -9.87 3.37 -0.84
CA GLY A 168 -10.52 3.05 -2.11
C GLY A 168 -9.66 3.31 -3.35
N ALA A 169 -8.37 3.60 -3.22
CA ALA A 169 -7.48 3.80 -4.36
C ALA A 169 -7.31 2.52 -5.20
N ASN A 170 -7.12 2.69 -6.50
CA ASN A 170 -6.83 1.61 -7.43
C ASN A 170 -5.32 1.50 -7.67
N LEU A 171 -4.67 0.55 -7.03
CA LEU A 171 -3.24 0.21 -7.15
C LEU A 171 -3.03 -1.11 -7.92
N ASN A 172 -4.01 -1.56 -8.70
CA ASN A 172 -3.92 -2.81 -9.42
C ASN A 172 -2.70 -2.81 -10.37
N GLY A 173 -1.82 -3.78 -10.19
CA GLY A 173 -0.59 -3.91 -10.97
C GLY A 173 0.45 -2.82 -10.74
N ALA A 174 0.29 -1.97 -9.75
CA ALA A 174 1.29 -0.95 -9.40
C ALA A 174 2.59 -1.58 -8.84
N TYR A 175 3.71 -0.91 -9.04
CA TYR A 175 5.03 -1.31 -8.53
C TYR A 175 5.35 -0.52 -7.26
N LEU A 176 5.35 -1.18 -6.11
CA LEU A 176 5.60 -0.60 -4.77
C LEU A 176 6.82 -1.23 -4.09
N ASN A 177 7.74 -1.82 -4.86
CA ASN A 177 8.92 -2.49 -4.29
C ASN A 177 9.72 -1.53 -3.43
N GLY A 178 9.92 -1.90 -2.16
CA GLY A 178 10.68 -1.11 -1.20
C GLY A 178 10.04 0.24 -0.83
N ALA A 179 8.77 0.47 -1.15
CA ALA A 179 8.05 1.66 -0.72
C ALA A 179 7.80 1.66 0.79
N ASP A 180 7.77 2.85 1.39
CA ASP A 180 7.39 3.06 2.80
C ASP A 180 5.89 3.38 2.89
N LEU A 181 5.10 2.43 3.39
CA LEU A 181 3.66 2.55 3.66
C LEU A 181 3.36 2.47 5.16
N LEU A 182 4.35 2.81 6.02
CA LEU A 182 4.17 2.81 7.47
C LEU A 182 2.94 3.62 7.87
N GLY A 183 1.99 2.97 8.53
CA GLY A 183 0.76 3.60 9.00
C GLY A 183 -0.15 4.18 7.90
N ALA A 184 0.04 3.82 6.63
CA ALA A 184 -0.83 4.26 5.54
C ALA A 184 -2.25 3.69 5.69
N TYR A 185 -3.24 4.42 5.18
CA TYR A 185 -4.66 4.03 5.18
C TYR A 185 -5.04 3.46 3.81
N LEU A 186 -5.19 2.13 3.73
CA LEU A 186 -5.48 1.36 2.51
C LEU A 186 -6.85 0.66 2.58
N TYR A 187 -7.78 1.17 3.39
CA TYR A 187 -9.12 0.60 3.52
C TYR A 187 -9.81 0.46 2.17
N GLY A 188 -10.18 -0.78 1.81
CA GLY A 188 -10.87 -1.08 0.56
C GLY A 188 -10.06 -0.81 -0.72
N ALA A 189 -8.75 -0.54 -0.62
CA ALA A 189 -7.90 -0.31 -1.79
C ALA A 189 -7.78 -1.57 -2.66
N ASP A 190 -7.66 -1.39 -3.97
CA ASP A 190 -7.42 -2.47 -4.93
C ASP A 190 -5.91 -2.62 -5.20
N LEU A 191 -5.29 -3.59 -4.56
CA LEU A 191 -3.87 -3.95 -4.67
C LEU A 191 -3.66 -5.24 -5.45
N ARG A 192 -4.64 -5.66 -6.27
CA ARG A 192 -4.51 -6.89 -7.06
C ARG A 192 -3.26 -6.85 -7.91
N LYS A 193 -2.46 -7.93 -7.85
CA LYS A 193 -1.23 -8.09 -8.62
C LYS A 193 -0.20 -6.95 -8.42
N ALA A 194 -0.38 -6.09 -7.44
CA ALA A 194 0.62 -5.09 -7.08
C ALA A 194 1.91 -5.76 -6.58
N ASP A 195 3.06 -5.16 -6.89
CA ASP A 195 4.34 -5.63 -6.36
C ASP A 195 4.75 -4.81 -5.13
N LEU A 196 4.52 -5.38 -3.96
CA LEU A 196 4.84 -4.86 -2.63
C LEU A 196 6.08 -5.55 -2.03
N SER A 197 6.93 -6.15 -2.87
CA SER A 197 8.12 -6.84 -2.38
C SER A 197 9.01 -5.89 -1.59
N GLU A 198 9.43 -6.31 -0.39
CA GLU A 198 10.28 -5.52 0.52
C GLU A 198 9.68 -4.18 0.98
N ALA A 199 8.40 -3.92 0.72
CA ALA A 199 7.72 -2.71 1.19
C ALA A 199 7.48 -2.75 2.71
N ASP A 200 7.48 -1.59 3.36
CA ASP A 200 7.11 -1.45 4.78
C ASP A 200 5.62 -1.06 4.91
N LEU A 201 4.79 -2.02 5.31
CA LEU A 201 3.37 -1.87 5.60
C LEU A 201 3.10 -1.96 7.11
N SER A 202 4.11 -1.75 7.96
CA SER A 202 3.93 -1.86 9.40
C SER A 202 2.89 -0.88 9.91
N GLY A 203 1.93 -1.38 10.70
CA GLY A 203 0.82 -0.60 11.22
C GLY A 203 -0.15 -0.04 10.17
N ALA A 204 -0.02 -0.39 8.89
CA ALA A 204 -0.95 0.05 7.84
C ALA A 204 -2.36 -0.52 8.05
N ASP A 205 -3.39 0.24 7.67
CA ASP A 205 -4.78 -0.20 7.69
C ASP A 205 -5.22 -0.72 6.31
N LEU A 206 -5.24 -2.05 6.17
CA LEU A 206 -5.62 -2.79 4.97
C LEU A 206 -7.01 -3.45 5.12
N LEU A 207 -7.87 -2.94 6.01
CA LEU A 207 -9.22 -3.47 6.22
C LEU A 207 -9.97 -3.57 4.89
N GLY A 208 -10.42 -4.78 4.54
CA GLY A 208 -11.16 -5.04 3.30
C GLY A 208 -10.39 -4.80 2.00
N ALA A 209 -9.09 -4.54 2.05
CA ALA A 209 -8.26 -4.35 0.85
C ALA A 209 -8.18 -5.62 -0.01
N ASN A 210 -8.09 -5.45 -1.32
CA ASN A 210 -7.97 -6.56 -2.25
C ASN A 210 -6.51 -6.74 -2.70
N LEU A 211 -5.81 -7.71 -2.11
CA LEU A 211 -4.43 -8.09 -2.42
C LEU A 211 -4.35 -9.40 -3.25
N ASN A 212 -5.42 -9.75 -3.98
CA ASN A 212 -5.43 -10.97 -4.77
C ASN A 212 -4.26 -11.00 -5.76
N GLY A 213 -3.42 -12.03 -5.65
CA GLY A 213 -2.25 -12.21 -6.51
C GLY A 213 -1.13 -11.19 -6.31
N ALA A 214 -1.17 -10.36 -5.26
CA ALA A 214 -0.10 -9.40 -4.96
C ALA A 214 1.21 -10.10 -4.59
N PHE A 215 2.33 -9.44 -4.87
CA PHE A 215 3.67 -9.89 -4.48
C PHE A 215 4.09 -9.18 -3.20
N LEU A 216 4.22 -9.91 -2.10
CA LEU A 216 4.57 -9.42 -0.76
C LEU A 216 5.87 -10.08 -0.24
N TYR A 217 6.76 -10.49 -1.17
CA TYR A 217 8.03 -11.10 -0.81
C TYR A 217 8.85 -10.18 0.10
N GLY A 218 9.18 -10.64 1.31
CA GLY A 218 9.97 -9.86 2.27
C GLY A 218 9.29 -8.61 2.84
N ALA A 219 8.02 -8.34 2.52
CA ALA A 219 7.29 -7.17 3.01
C ALA A 219 7.14 -7.19 4.55
N ASN A 220 7.17 -6.02 5.17
CA ASN A 220 6.94 -5.86 6.61
C ASN A 220 5.48 -5.47 6.88
N LEU A 221 4.68 -6.42 7.33
CA LEU A 221 3.26 -6.27 7.70
C LEU A 221 3.05 -6.26 9.23
N ARG A 222 4.12 -5.96 10.01
CA ARG A 222 4.04 -5.97 11.47
C ARG A 222 2.94 -5.04 11.98
N GLY A 223 2.00 -5.60 12.74
CA GLY A 223 0.90 -4.84 13.33
C GLY A 223 -0.12 -4.29 12.34
N ALA A 224 -0.04 -4.65 11.06
CA ALA A 224 -1.00 -4.22 10.04
C ALA A 224 -2.41 -4.76 10.33
N ASN A 225 -3.43 -4.00 9.98
CA ASN A 225 -4.83 -4.40 10.04
C ASN A 225 -5.25 -5.00 8.68
N LEU A 226 -5.37 -6.33 8.61
CA LEU A 226 -5.76 -7.09 7.42
C LEU A 226 -7.16 -7.73 7.59
N ILE A 227 -8.00 -7.18 8.49
CA ILE A 227 -9.37 -7.70 8.68
C ILE A 227 -10.10 -7.69 7.33
N GLU A 228 -10.71 -8.83 6.98
CA GLU A 228 -11.49 -9.04 5.75
C GLU A 228 -10.71 -8.78 4.44
N ALA A 229 -9.40 -8.60 4.50
CA ALA A 229 -8.57 -8.43 3.30
C ALA A 229 -8.56 -9.70 2.43
N ASN A 230 -8.54 -9.53 1.11
CA ASN A 230 -8.43 -10.64 0.17
C ASN A 230 -6.96 -10.83 -0.26
N LEU A 231 -6.28 -11.80 0.34
CA LEU A 231 -4.90 -12.21 0.05
C LEU A 231 -4.84 -13.47 -0.82
N SER A 232 -5.94 -13.86 -1.48
CA SER A 232 -5.96 -15.08 -2.29
C SER A 232 -4.91 -15.04 -3.40
N GLY A 233 -4.06 -16.06 -3.47
CA GLY A 233 -2.97 -16.13 -4.44
C GLY A 233 -1.81 -15.14 -4.21
N ALA A 234 -1.80 -14.38 -3.13
CA ALA A 234 -0.70 -13.47 -2.80
C ALA A 234 0.58 -14.23 -2.42
N ASN A 235 1.75 -13.73 -2.85
CA ASN A 235 3.05 -14.29 -2.48
C ASN A 235 3.60 -13.61 -1.21
N LEU A 236 3.40 -14.21 -0.06
CA LEU A 236 3.85 -13.72 1.25
C LEU A 236 5.20 -14.33 1.71
N ARG A 237 6.00 -14.87 0.80
CA ARG A 237 7.28 -15.49 1.16
C ARG A 237 8.19 -14.46 1.84
N GLY A 238 8.64 -14.76 3.07
CA GLY A 238 9.51 -13.89 3.84
C GLY A 238 8.84 -12.66 4.44
N ALA A 239 7.54 -12.47 4.23
CA ALA A 239 6.81 -11.36 4.84
C ALA A 239 6.76 -11.49 6.37
N ASN A 240 6.86 -10.35 7.07
CA ASN A 240 6.74 -10.25 8.51
C ASN A 240 5.30 -9.88 8.91
N LEU A 241 4.54 -10.82 9.40
CA LEU A 241 3.14 -10.65 9.86
C LEU A 241 3.00 -10.57 11.38
N ASN A 242 4.09 -10.31 12.13
CA ASN A 242 4.05 -10.26 13.59
C ASN A 242 3.05 -9.21 14.09
N GLY A 243 2.06 -9.65 14.86
CA GLY A 243 1.02 -8.79 15.42
C GLY A 243 -0.01 -8.26 14.39
N ALA A 244 0.05 -8.68 13.13
CA ALA A 244 -0.98 -8.35 12.14
C ALA A 244 -2.33 -8.98 12.51
N ASN A 245 -3.43 -8.26 12.24
CA ASN A 245 -4.78 -8.74 12.46
C ASN A 245 -5.37 -9.28 11.14
N LEU A 246 -5.52 -10.59 11.04
CA LEU A 246 -5.98 -11.31 9.84
C LEU A 246 -7.41 -11.87 10.00
N ASN A 247 -8.23 -11.32 10.92
CA ASN A 247 -9.59 -11.81 11.13
C ASN A 247 -10.42 -11.68 9.85
N GLY A 248 -11.02 -12.77 9.39
CA GLY A 248 -11.83 -12.80 8.16
C GLY A 248 -11.04 -12.65 6.85
N ALA A 249 -9.70 -12.54 6.90
CA ALA A 249 -8.89 -12.45 5.70
C ALA A 249 -8.96 -13.73 4.86
N ASN A 250 -9.04 -13.57 3.54
CA ASN A 250 -9.01 -14.68 2.59
C ASN A 250 -7.58 -14.99 2.16
N LEU A 251 -7.02 -16.10 2.59
CA LEU A 251 -5.67 -16.60 2.29
C LEU A 251 -5.67 -17.79 1.32
N SER A 252 -6.74 -17.99 0.54
CA SER A 252 -6.86 -19.14 -0.37
C SER A 252 -5.98 -19.01 -1.62
N GLY A 253 -5.52 -20.11 -2.19
CA GLY A 253 -5.12 -20.19 -3.61
C GLY A 253 -3.63 -20.19 -3.95
N ASP A 254 -2.64 -20.21 -3.05
CA ASP A 254 -1.25 -20.48 -3.47
C ASP A 254 -0.74 -21.85 -3.02
N TYR A 255 -0.39 -22.69 -4.03
CA TYR A 255 0.15 -24.03 -3.82
C TYR A 255 1.63 -24.04 -3.40
N ARG A 256 2.35 -22.92 -3.50
CA ARG A 256 3.78 -22.83 -3.16
C ARG A 256 4.05 -22.34 -1.74
N PHE A 257 3.07 -21.66 -1.12
CA PHE A 257 3.14 -21.22 0.28
C PHE A 257 1.80 -21.47 0.95
N ARG A 258 1.69 -22.62 1.64
CA ARG A 258 0.59 -22.82 2.58
C ARG A 258 0.86 -21.94 3.79
N LEU A 259 0.39 -20.70 3.72
CA LEU A 259 0.25 -19.85 4.90
C LEU A 259 -0.68 -20.54 5.90
N GLY A 260 -0.43 -20.33 7.18
CA GLY A 260 -1.35 -20.79 8.21
C GLY A 260 -2.74 -20.24 7.93
N GLN A 261 -3.75 -21.11 7.91
CA GLN A 261 -5.15 -20.72 7.81
C GLN A 261 -5.60 -20.19 9.16
N ILE A 262 -6.29 -19.03 9.18
CA ILE A 262 -7.10 -18.67 10.33
C ILE A 262 -8.33 -19.57 10.30
N ILE A 263 -8.51 -20.37 11.35
CA ILE A 263 -9.67 -21.24 11.45
C ILE A 263 -10.86 -20.45 11.99
N THR A 264 -12.01 -20.60 11.35
CA THR A 264 -13.29 -19.97 11.78
C THR A 264 -13.95 -20.72 12.92
N ASP A 265 -13.77 -22.03 12.94
CA ASP A 265 -14.32 -22.91 13.97
C ASP A 265 -13.21 -23.58 14.74
N PRO A 266 -13.39 -23.85 16.06
CA PRO A 266 -12.42 -24.59 16.83
C PRO A 266 -12.19 -25.99 16.22
N LEU A 267 -10.94 -26.46 16.20
CA LEU A 267 -10.64 -27.81 15.77
C LEU A 267 -9.87 -28.58 16.87
N THR A 268 -9.97 -29.88 16.82
CA THR A 268 -9.24 -30.77 17.74
C THR A 268 -7.91 -31.15 17.11
N GLY A 269 -6.84 -30.97 17.87
CA GLY A 269 -5.49 -31.42 17.53
C GLY A 269 -4.98 -32.50 18.48
N TYR A 270 -4.15 -33.39 17.97
CA TYR A 270 -3.55 -34.49 18.72
C TYR A 270 -2.03 -34.41 18.68
N LYS A 271 -1.37 -34.55 19.82
CA LYS A 271 0.08 -34.43 19.93
C LYS A 271 0.65 -35.58 20.78
N LYS A 272 1.68 -36.25 20.25
CA LYS A 272 2.45 -37.23 21.00
C LYS A 272 3.50 -36.54 21.86
N THR A 273 3.56 -36.90 23.12
CA THR A 273 4.53 -36.39 24.10
C THR A 273 5.79 -37.27 24.13
N LYS A 274 6.80 -36.83 24.86
CA LYS A 274 8.04 -37.57 25.10
C LYS A 274 7.77 -38.91 25.78
N GLU A 275 6.78 -38.98 26.66
CA GLU A 275 6.36 -40.19 27.37
C GLU A 275 5.54 -41.13 26.50
N GLY A 276 5.32 -40.80 25.21
CA GLY A 276 4.56 -41.60 24.25
C GLY A 276 3.03 -41.47 24.38
N VAL A 277 2.55 -40.61 25.29
CA VAL A 277 1.12 -40.34 25.49
C VAL A 277 0.63 -39.39 24.42
N VAL A 278 -0.55 -39.65 23.84
CA VAL A 278 -1.20 -38.74 22.91
C VAL A 278 -2.17 -37.82 23.69
N ILE A 279 -1.84 -36.55 23.77
CA ILE A 279 -2.68 -35.52 24.35
C ILE A 279 -3.64 -34.93 23.32
N THR A 280 -4.76 -34.41 23.79
CA THR A 280 -5.73 -33.69 22.97
C THR A 280 -5.66 -32.20 23.31
N ALA A 281 -5.73 -31.37 22.28
CA ALA A 281 -5.82 -29.92 22.40
C ALA A 281 -6.93 -29.36 21.52
N GLU A 282 -7.63 -28.36 22.04
CA GLU A 282 -8.49 -27.50 21.25
C GLU A 282 -7.63 -26.39 20.62
N ILE A 283 -7.76 -26.23 19.32
CA ILE A 283 -7.20 -25.11 18.56
C ILE A 283 -8.35 -24.11 18.39
N PRO A 284 -8.32 -22.97 19.10
CA PRO A 284 -9.48 -22.07 19.14
C PRO A 284 -9.74 -21.37 17.83
N ALA A 285 -10.98 -20.97 17.59
CA ALA A 285 -11.33 -20.07 16.48
C ALA A 285 -10.44 -18.82 16.47
N GLY A 286 -10.08 -18.35 15.30
CA GLY A 286 -9.13 -17.26 15.10
C GLY A 286 -7.64 -17.65 15.37
N ALA A 287 -7.33 -18.92 15.62
CA ALA A 287 -5.94 -19.40 15.60
C ALA A 287 -5.42 -19.50 14.17
N ILE A 288 -4.14 -19.21 13.98
CA ILE A 288 -3.45 -19.46 12.72
C ILE A 288 -2.95 -20.89 12.73
N VAL A 289 -3.42 -21.71 11.78
CA VAL A 289 -3.07 -23.12 11.65
C VAL A 289 -2.34 -23.36 10.34
N PHE A 290 -1.25 -24.06 10.43
CA PHE A 290 -0.40 -24.42 9.29
C PHE A 290 -0.24 -25.95 9.22
N CYS A 291 -0.59 -26.57 8.09
CA CYS A 291 -0.47 -28.00 7.90
C CYS A 291 0.44 -28.38 6.73
N ILE A 292 1.43 -29.23 7.00
CA ILE A 292 2.33 -29.80 5.98
C ILE A 292 1.71 -31.09 5.47
N ASN A 293 1.50 -31.22 4.18
CA ASN A 293 0.99 -32.44 3.52
C ASN A 293 -0.29 -33.04 4.15
N GLY A 294 -1.11 -32.19 4.79
CA GLY A 294 -2.43 -32.54 5.30
C GLY A 294 -2.48 -33.23 6.65
N SER A 295 -1.38 -33.73 7.20
CA SER A 295 -1.37 -34.54 8.43
C SER A 295 -0.75 -33.84 9.63
N LYS A 296 0.48 -33.35 9.50
CA LYS A 296 1.18 -32.63 10.57
C LYS A 296 0.93 -31.14 10.49
N CYS A 297 0.33 -30.59 11.54
CA CYS A 297 -0.03 -29.19 11.63
C CYS A 297 0.70 -28.51 12.78
N ARG A 298 0.75 -27.18 12.74
CA ARG A 298 1.15 -26.33 13.87
C ARG A 298 0.20 -25.17 14.00
N ALA A 299 -0.03 -24.71 15.22
CA ALA A 299 -0.90 -23.57 15.53
C ALA A 299 -0.16 -22.56 16.39
N ASN A 300 -0.55 -21.30 16.26
CA ASN A 300 -0.06 -20.23 17.14
C ASN A 300 -0.76 -20.23 18.50
N ARG A 301 -1.95 -20.84 18.61
CA ARG A 301 -2.71 -20.96 19.87
C ARG A 301 -3.27 -22.38 20.01
N ALA A 302 -3.26 -22.88 21.23
CA ALA A 302 -3.88 -24.14 21.59
C ALA A 302 -4.25 -24.14 23.08
N LYS A 303 -5.24 -24.97 23.45
CA LYS A 303 -5.61 -25.25 24.83
C LYS A 303 -5.61 -26.76 25.05
N ILE A 304 -4.87 -27.23 26.04
CA ILE A 304 -4.81 -28.66 26.35
C ILE A 304 -6.11 -29.08 27.02
N THR A 305 -6.83 -30.03 26.41
CA THR A 305 -8.17 -30.47 26.85
C THR A 305 -8.22 -31.87 27.41
N ASP A 306 -7.25 -32.73 27.03
CA ASP A 306 -7.16 -34.10 27.57
C ASP A 306 -5.70 -34.59 27.60
N MET A 307 -5.31 -35.17 28.71
CA MET A 307 -4.00 -35.75 28.97
C MET A 307 -4.11 -37.16 29.59
N GLY A 308 -5.30 -37.76 29.58
CA GLY A 308 -5.60 -38.98 30.30
C GLY A 308 -5.46 -38.79 31.81
N VAL A 309 -4.71 -39.67 32.48
CA VAL A 309 -4.50 -39.64 33.95
C VAL A 309 -3.25 -38.85 34.36
N HIS A 310 -2.60 -38.17 33.44
CA HIS A 310 -1.32 -37.49 33.69
C HIS A 310 -1.53 -36.04 34.07
N GLU A 311 -0.81 -35.57 35.11
CA GLU A 311 -0.82 -34.16 35.56
C GLU A 311 0.14 -33.29 34.74
N VAL A 312 1.30 -33.85 34.36
CA VAL A 312 2.36 -33.17 33.59
C VAL A 312 2.94 -34.15 32.57
N LEU A 313 3.10 -33.68 31.34
CA LEU A 313 3.76 -34.40 30.26
C LEU A 313 4.73 -33.44 29.54
N HIS A 314 5.74 -33.97 28.85
CA HIS A 314 6.80 -33.14 28.26
C HIS A 314 6.76 -33.13 26.72
N SER A 315 7.25 -32.05 26.15
CA SER A 315 7.44 -31.95 24.71
C SER A 315 8.50 -32.93 24.22
N GLN A 316 8.24 -33.56 23.07
CA GLN A 316 9.19 -34.50 22.45
C GLN A 316 10.47 -33.80 21.96
N TYR A 317 10.38 -32.50 21.65
CA TYR A 317 11.46 -31.72 21.05
C TYR A 317 12.09 -30.69 22.00
N ASP A 318 11.35 -30.26 23.03
CA ASP A 318 11.83 -29.34 24.05
C ASP A 318 11.57 -29.93 25.42
N ASN A 319 12.62 -30.48 26.03
CA ASN A 319 12.55 -31.13 27.33
C ASN A 319 12.16 -30.20 28.47
N THR A 320 12.21 -28.91 28.26
CA THR A 320 11.82 -27.88 29.26
C THR A 320 10.36 -27.48 29.14
N PHE A 321 9.71 -27.82 28.04
CA PHE A 321 8.32 -27.49 27.83
C PHE A 321 7.37 -28.55 28.38
N GLU A 322 6.59 -28.16 29.39
CA GLU A 322 5.59 -29.00 30.02
C GLU A 322 4.18 -28.74 29.49
N TYR A 323 3.40 -29.81 29.35
CA TYR A 323 1.96 -29.74 29.09
C TYR A 323 1.19 -30.02 30.36
N ARG A 324 0.16 -29.20 30.65
CA ARG A 324 -0.76 -29.33 31.78
C ARG A 324 -2.20 -29.23 31.29
N LEU A 325 -3.11 -29.96 31.91
CA LEU A 325 -4.54 -29.89 31.58
C LEU A 325 -5.07 -28.46 31.77
N GLY A 326 -5.81 -27.96 30.78
CA GLY A 326 -6.35 -26.59 30.75
C GLY A 326 -5.33 -25.52 30.36
N GLN A 327 -4.06 -25.86 30.15
CA GLN A 327 -3.02 -24.91 29.76
C GLN A 327 -3.34 -24.27 28.43
N GLU A 328 -3.33 -22.94 28.39
CA GLU A 328 -3.39 -22.17 27.16
C GLU A 328 -1.98 -21.89 26.64
N ILE A 329 -1.74 -22.29 25.41
CA ILE A 329 -0.48 -22.10 24.69
C ILE A 329 -0.69 -20.96 23.71
N ASN A 330 0.12 -19.90 23.83
CA ASN A 330 0.09 -18.76 22.92
C ASN A 330 1.53 -18.46 22.46
N ILE A 331 1.79 -18.66 21.18
CA ILE A 331 3.11 -18.51 20.58
C ILE A 331 3.20 -17.11 19.97
N LYS A 332 3.93 -16.22 20.62
CA LYS A 332 4.09 -14.82 20.20
C LYS A 332 4.90 -14.68 18.91
N ASP A 333 5.93 -15.53 18.74
CA ASP A 333 6.83 -15.51 17.59
C ASP A 333 6.51 -16.65 16.61
N PHE A 334 5.22 -16.78 16.26
CA PHE A 334 4.75 -17.84 15.36
C PHE A 334 5.29 -17.63 13.95
N ASN A 335 6.21 -18.51 13.53
CA ASN A 335 6.82 -18.42 12.21
C ASN A 335 5.91 -19.05 11.15
N LEU A 336 5.50 -18.25 10.18
CA LEU A 336 4.63 -18.67 9.06
C LEU A 336 5.42 -19.34 7.91
N MET A 337 6.75 -19.49 8.04
CA MET A 337 7.57 -20.07 6.97
C MET A 337 7.42 -21.59 6.86
N TYR A 338 7.17 -22.06 5.63
CA TYR A 338 6.93 -23.47 5.28
C TYR A 338 8.13 -24.40 5.50
N ASN A 339 9.33 -23.93 5.25
CA ASN A 339 10.54 -24.76 5.14
C ASN A 339 11.39 -24.89 6.40
N VAL A 340 10.86 -24.48 7.56
CA VAL A 340 11.55 -24.61 8.85
C VAL A 340 10.89 -25.74 9.63
N GLU A 341 11.48 -26.94 9.61
CA GLU A 341 10.96 -28.13 10.31
C GLU A 341 10.77 -27.95 11.81
N CYS A 342 11.52 -27.03 12.42
CA CYS A 342 11.50 -26.74 13.85
C CYS A 342 11.04 -25.30 14.16
N ALA A 343 10.15 -24.74 13.33
CA ALA A 343 9.62 -23.40 13.58
C ALA A 343 8.73 -23.35 14.83
N SER A 344 8.67 -22.19 15.48
CA SER A 344 7.80 -21.95 16.65
C SER A 344 6.34 -22.29 16.34
N GLY A 345 5.65 -22.90 17.28
CA GLY A 345 4.25 -23.29 17.18
C GLY A 345 3.89 -24.54 17.95
N PHE A 346 2.61 -24.71 18.26
CA PHE A 346 2.09 -25.96 18.80
C PHE A 346 1.91 -26.97 17.65
N HIS A 347 2.81 -27.93 17.54
CA HIS A 347 2.74 -28.98 16.54
C HIS A 347 1.73 -30.07 16.94
N PHE A 348 0.83 -30.43 16.03
CA PHE A 348 -0.23 -31.41 16.26
C PHE A 348 -0.59 -32.16 14.99
N PHE A 349 -1.34 -33.25 15.15
CA PHE A 349 -1.94 -34.01 14.06
C PHE A 349 -3.46 -33.84 14.06
N ARG A 350 -4.08 -34.00 12.89
CA ARG A 350 -5.53 -33.86 12.74
C ARG A 350 -6.30 -35.07 13.24
N THR A 351 -5.64 -36.21 13.29
CA THR A 351 -6.23 -37.47 13.81
C THR A 351 -5.36 -38.06 14.92
N ARG A 352 -5.99 -38.74 15.86
CA ARG A 352 -5.30 -39.42 16.95
C ARG A 352 -4.38 -40.49 16.44
N LYS A 353 -4.81 -41.28 15.41
CA LYS A 353 -4.04 -42.33 14.76
C LYS A 353 -2.70 -41.80 14.20
N GLU A 354 -2.73 -40.69 13.49
CA GLU A 354 -1.49 -40.08 12.96
C GLU A 354 -0.53 -39.65 14.07
N ALA A 355 -1.05 -39.17 15.22
CA ALA A 355 -0.22 -38.82 16.37
C ALA A 355 0.39 -40.09 17.02
N GLU A 356 -0.37 -41.17 17.13
CA GLU A 356 0.10 -42.47 17.69
C GLU A 356 1.19 -43.11 16.83
N GLU A 357 1.03 -43.08 15.52
CA GLU A 357 1.97 -43.63 14.53
C GLU A 357 3.25 -42.83 14.35
N TYR A 358 3.27 -41.56 14.82
CA TYR A 358 4.44 -40.68 14.67
C TYR A 358 5.61 -41.15 15.54
N LYS A 359 6.78 -41.34 14.90
CA LYS A 359 8.02 -41.86 15.50
C LYS A 359 8.92 -40.75 16.01
#